data_dbbc51b573d627813437785849535797
#
_entry.id   dbbc51b573d627813437785849535797
#
_cell.length_a   1.000
_cell.length_b   1.000
_cell.length_c   1.000
_cell.angle_alpha   90.00
_cell.angle_beta   90.00
_cell.angle_gamma   90.00
#
_symmetry.space_group_name_H-M   'P 1'
#
loop_
_entity.id
_entity.type
_entity.pdbx_description
1 polymer ?
#
loop_
_entity_poly.entity_id
_entity_poly.type
_entity_poly.pdbx_seq_one_letter_code
_entity_poly.pdbx_strand_id
1 'polypeptide(L)'
;MEILNEIYFGKKKELLAIEDDFMKVQKKYAKCDLYHEYKYFKQLNADPALRDIENEIIECFGFNAVTVSFGRDPSINAYTIPFVVDEQTEQYYDVNDNAHGLDQLRKATIVTSSGFKFDKKKFPVNLLVCITLGCIFRPKNATGPKATIPELVAVLLHEIGHTFSLSTFGSGANVARTNEKFTDNFAAMYGYSEEIISFFNKLRINYGKIGSIVKDIPVANIVLGLGKITADGLFRLFNNPDEHPALVTRVRYQIKQLESDLRYTPNINAKMKLEIQRQINACKAAIQKFEHNSDNNSDRIIKAYQRNIQTKIPGEAYINAKTEQYASSDKINKNILKMYKNYKEESRR
;
A
#
# COMPACT_ATOMS: atom_id res chain seq x y z
N MET A 1 7.06 23.42 10.00
CA MET A 1 8.20 23.35 9.09
C MET A 1 9.27 22.32 9.49
N GLU A 2 9.35 21.95 10.76
CA GLU A 2 10.15 20.80 11.24
C GLU A 2 9.57 19.44 10.85
N ILE A 3 8.31 19.36 10.45
CA ILE A 3 7.53 18.15 10.26
C ILE A 3 8.05 17.24 9.18
N LEU A 4 8.26 17.81 7.97
CA LEU A 4 8.72 16.99 6.85
C LEU A 4 10.13 16.47 7.10
N ASN A 5 10.91 17.16 7.93
CA ASN A 5 12.24 16.74 8.34
C ASN A 5 12.21 15.45 9.17
N GLU A 6 11.24 15.28 10.05
CA GLU A 6 11.15 14.12 10.93
C GLU A 6 10.37 12.98 10.27
N ILE A 7 9.41 13.28 9.39
CA ILE A 7 8.64 12.28 8.65
C ILE A 7 9.57 11.39 7.81
N TYR A 8 10.51 11.94 7.03
CA TYR A 8 11.37 11.16 6.14
C TYR A 8 12.34 10.20 6.84
N PHE A 9 12.60 10.36 8.11
CA PHE A 9 13.51 9.47 8.86
C PHE A 9 12.92 9.02 10.19
N GLY A 10 11.73 9.50 10.51
CA GLY A 10 10.97 9.02 11.66
C GLY A 10 10.74 7.53 11.55
N LYS A 11 10.86 6.81 12.66
CA LYS A 11 10.54 5.38 12.77
C LYS A 11 11.49 4.42 12.07
N LYS A 12 12.68 4.86 11.63
CA LYS A 12 13.62 3.95 10.96
C LYS A 12 14.02 2.78 11.83
N LYS A 13 14.20 2.99 13.14
CA LYS A 13 14.57 1.94 14.09
C LYS A 13 13.47 0.89 14.21
N GLU A 14 12.25 1.34 14.37
CA GLU A 14 11.05 0.51 14.49
C GLU A 14 10.78 -0.28 13.20
N LEU A 15 10.92 0.37 12.03
CA LEU A 15 10.75 -0.28 10.74
C LEU A 15 11.83 -1.34 10.45
N LEU A 16 13.07 -1.11 10.88
CA LEU A 16 14.12 -2.13 10.81
C LEU A 16 13.84 -3.30 11.77
N ALA A 17 13.23 -3.06 12.92
CA ALA A 17 12.81 -4.13 13.82
C ALA A 17 11.71 -5.00 13.14
N ILE A 18 10.75 -4.39 12.46
CA ILE A 18 9.74 -5.11 11.65
C ILE A 18 10.41 -5.96 10.56
N GLU A 19 11.43 -5.44 9.86
CA GLU A 19 12.20 -6.22 8.88
C GLU A 19 12.87 -7.44 9.52
N ASP A 20 13.51 -7.26 10.66
CA ASP A 20 14.18 -8.34 11.39
C ASP A 20 13.19 -9.42 11.83
N ASP A 21 12.01 -9.05 12.29
CA ASP A 21 10.98 -9.99 12.70
C ASP A 21 10.38 -10.76 11.51
N PHE A 22 10.12 -10.09 10.39
CA PHE A 22 9.76 -10.80 9.15
C PHE A 22 10.87 -11.74 8.67
N MET A 23 12.15 -11.38 8.82
CA MET A 23 13.26 -12.29 8.51
C MET A 23 13.28 -13.50 9.42
N LYS A 24 13.02 -13.35 10.72
CA LYS A 24 12.90 -14.48 11.67
C LYS A 24 11.78 -15.42 11.23
N VAL A 25 10.61 -14.89 10.94
CA VAL A 25 9.45 -15.65 10.42
C VAL A 25 9.84 -16.39 9.14
N GLN A 26 10.41 -15.69 8.15
CA GLN A 26 10.81 -16.29 6.88
C GLN A 26 11.81 -17.45 7.08
N LYS A 27 12.84 -17.25 7.89
CA LYS A 27 13.85 -18.29 8.17
C LYS A 27 13.25 -19.51 8.87
N LYS A 28 12.38 -19.28 9.86
CA LYS A 28 11.77 -20.34 10.67
C LYS A 28 10.89 -21.26 9.82
N TYR A 29 10.10 -20.70 8.90
CA TYR A 29 9.14 -21.45 8.11
C TYR A 29 9.59 -21.76 6.67
N ALA A 30 10.83 -21.43 6.30
CA ALA A 30 11.34 -21.59 4.93
C ALA A 30 11.26 -23.03 4.39
N LYS A 31 11.31 -24.04 5.27
CA LYS A 31 11.26 -25.46 4.91
C LYS A 31 9.90 -26.11 5.16
N CYS A 32 8.92 -25.38 5.70
CA CYS A 32 7.60 -25.89 6.00
C CYS A 32 6.70 -25.85 4.77
N ASP A 33 5.86 -26.84 4.60
CA ASP A 33 4.80 -26.82 3.57
C ASP A 33 3.57 -26.06 4.08
N LEU A 34 3.64 -24.73 3.96
CA LEU A 34 2.60 -23.84 4.43
C LEU A 34 1.31 -23.91 3.59
N TYR A 35 1.40 -24.42 2.35
CA TYR A 35 0.28 -24.50 1.43
C TYR A 35 -0.56 -25.77 1.62
N HIS A 36 0.04 -26.87 2.00
CA HIS A 36 -0.66 -28.16 2.12
C HIS A 36 -0.83 -28.58 3.59
N GLU A 37 0.12 -28.28 4.46
CA GLU A 37 0.07 -28.66 5.87
C GLU A 37 -0.49 -27.55 6.76
N TYR A 38 -1.78 -27.64 7.10
CA TYR A 38 -2.51 -26.63 7.88
C TYR A 38 -1.90 -26.36 9.27
N LYS A 39 -1.25 -27.36 9.88
CA LYS A 39 -0.57 -27.19 11.17
C LYS A 39 0.53 -26.10 11.12
N TYR A 40 1.35 -26.10 10.06
CA TYR A 40 2.41 -25.09 9.90
C TYR A 40 1.85 -23.71 9.57
N PHE A 41 0.78 -23.66 8.80
CA PHE A 41 0.07 -22.42 8.54
C PHE A 41 -0.51 -21.80 9.83
N LYS A 42 -1.13 -22.63 10.71
CA LYS A 42 -1.59 -22.18 12.04
C LYS A 42 -0.44 -21.69 12.91
N GLN A 43 0.69 -22.45 12.94
CA GLN A 43 1.86 -22.07 13.71
C GLN A 43 2.46 -20.74 13.23
N LEU A 44 2.49 -20.51 11.91
CA LEU A 44 2.92 -19.25 11.32
C LEU A 44 2.06 -18.08 11.83
N ASN A 45 0.74 -18.18 11.75
CA ASN A 45 -0.16 -17.11 12.20
C ASN A 45 -0.25 -16.96 13.73
N ALA A 46 0.33 -17.86 14.48
CA ALA A 46 0.46 -17.77 15.94
C ALA A 46 1.91 -17.45 16.38
N ASP A 47 2.80 -17.13 15.45
CA ASP A 47 4.20 -16.88 15.76
C ASP A 47 4.37 -15.61 16.59
N PRO A 48 5.15 -15.66 17.70
CA PRO A 48 5.40 -14.47 18.52
C PRO A 48 5.97 -13.29 17.77
N ALA A 49 6.81 -13.52 16.75
CA ALA A 49 7.38 -12.43 15.95
C ALA A 49 6.31 -11.62 15.19
N LEU A 50 5.13 -12.19 14.90
CA LEU A 50 4.02 -11.39 14.34
C LEU A 50 3.45 -10.43 15.38
N ARG A 51 3.41 -10.81 16.65
CA ARG A 51 3.00 -9.92 17.75
C ARG A 51 4.00 -8.78 17.96
N ASP A 52 5.29 -9.07 17.79
CA ASP A 52 6.32 -8.02 17.86
C ASP A 52 6.11 -7.00 16.73
N ILE A 53 5.83 -7.46 15.50
CA ILE A 53 5.47 -6.60 14.37
C ILE A 53 4.19 -5.78 14.66
N GLU A 54 3.15 -6.42 15.23
CA GLU A 54 1.91 -5.74 15.63
C GLU A 54 2.18 -4.60 16.60
N ASN A 55 3.00 -4.86 17.64
CA ASN A 55 3.37 -3.87 18.63
C ASN A 55 4.17 -2.71 18.02
N GLU A 56 5.13 -2.98 17.15
CA GLU A 56 5.88 -1.93 16.47
C GLU A 56 4.97 -1.04 15.59
N ILE A 57 4.00 -1.62 14.90
CA ILE A 57 3.01 -0.86 14.12
C ILE A 57 2.14 0.00 15.05
N ILE A 58 1.71 -0.55 16.19
CA ILE A 58 0.92 0.18 17.21
C ILE A 58 1.71 1.38 17.74
N GLU A 59 2.98 1.21 18.05
CA GLU A 59 3.84 2.28 18.54
C GLU A 59 4.12 3.33 17.47
N CYS A 60 4.40 2.88 16.24
CA CYS A 60 4.66 3.76 15.12
C CYS A 60 3.48 4.69 14.81
N PHE A 61 2.29 4.12 14.70
CA PHE A 61 1.15 4.80 14.08
C PHE A 61 -0.02 5.06 15.04
N GLY A 62 0.08 4.63 16.29
CA GLY A 62 -0.92 4.91 17.31
C GLY A 62 -2.23 4.15 17.15
N PHE A 63 -2.23 3.02 16.46
CA PHE A 63 -3.39 2.11 16.47
C PHE A 63 -3.68 1.62 17.89
N ASN A 64 -4.95 1.36 18.18
CA ASN A 64 -5.35 0.75 19.43
C ASN A 64 -5.00 -0.75 19.46
N ALA A 65 -5.28 -1.44 18.38
CA ALA A 65 -4.88 -2.82 18.16
C ALA A 65 -4.53 -3.04 16.69
N VAL A 66 -3.57 -3.94 16.45
CA VAL A 66 -3.19 -4.40 15.11
C VAL A 66 -3.17 -5.92 15.12
N THR A 67 -3.68 -6.53 14.06
CA THR A 67 -3.54 -7.96 13.82
C THR A 67 -2.88 -8.17 12.48
N VAL A 68 -1.73 -8.84 12.47
CA VAL A 68 -1.02 -9.23 11.25
C VAL A 68 -1.22 -10.73 11.02
N SER A 69 -1.71 -11.08 9.84
CA SER A 69 -1.96 -12.48 9.47
C SER A 69 -1.52 -12.79 8.06
N PHE A 70 -1.18 -14.05 7.81
CA PHE A 70 -0.93 -14.56 6.47
C PHE A 70 -2.17 -15.25 5.92
N GLY A 71 -2.51 -14.94 4.66
CA GLY A 71 -3.51 -15.69 3.88
C GLY A 71 -2.84 -16.81 3.08
N ARG A 72 -3.50 -17.99 2.98
CA ARG A 72 -2.98 -19.17 2.22
C ARG A 72 -3.13 -19.00 0.71
N ASP A 73 -2.71 -17.87 0.19
CA ASP A 73 -2.75 -17.54 -1.23
C ASP A 73 -1.31 -17.48 -1.80
N PRO A 74 -1.03 -18.16 -2.92
CA PRO A 74 0.28 -18.11 -3.58
C PRO A 74 0.54 -16.80 -4.36
N SER A 75 -0.46 -15.96 -4.53
CA SER A 75 -0.30 -14.64 -5.16
C SER A 75 0.58 -13.72 -4.31
N ILE A 76 1.10 -12.68 -4.93
CA ILE A 76 1.78 -11.59 -4.22
C ILE A 76 0.75 -10.50 -4.00
N ASN A 77 0.24 -10.37 -2.78
CA ASN A 77 -0.75 -9.37 -2.39
C ASN A 77 -0.70 -9.08 -0.90
N ALA A 78 -1.13 -7.88 -0.52
CA ALA A 78 -1.43 -7.51 0.85
C ALA A 78 -2.63 -6.57 0.85
N TYR A 79 -3.34 -6.49 1.97
CA TYR A 79 -4.42 -5.53 2.16
C TYR A 79 -4.62 -5.24 3.64
N THR A 80 -5.21 -4.09 3.93
CA THR A 80 -5.56 -3.68 5.28
C THR A 80 -7.04 -3.35 5.37
N ILE A 81 -7.61 -3.62 6.55
CA ILE A 81 -8.98 -3.25 6.88
C ILE A 81 -8.95 -2.46 8.20
N PRO A 82 -9.18 -1.16 8.15
CA PRO A 82 -9.30 -0.35 9.36
C PRO A 82 -10.70 -0.46 9.96
N PHE A 83 -10.77 -0.61 11.29
CA PHE A 83 -11.99 -0.61 12.06
C PHE A 83 -11.95 0.48 13.11
N VAL A 84 -13.06 1.15 13.32
CA VAL A 84 -13.28 2.01 14.47
C VAL A 84 -14.25 1.32 15.42
N VAL A 85 -13.94 1.34 16.70
CA VAL A 85 -14.80 0.79 17.75
C VAL A 85 -15.54 1.95 18.42
N ASP A 86 -16.84 1.88 18.44
CA ASP A 86 -17.67 2.77 19.26
C ASP A 86 -17.69 2.22 20.68
N GLU A 87 -17.03 2.92 21.60
CA GLU A 87 -16.92 2.48 23.01
C GLU A 87 -18.26 2.46 23.76
N GLN A 88 -19.28 3.21 23.27
CA GLN A 88 -20.60 3.25 23.92
C GLN A 88 -21.48 2.08 23.48
N THR A 89 -21.38 1.68 22.21
CA THR A 89 -22.21 0.63 21.63
C THR A 89 -21.47 -0.69 21.45
N GLU A 90 -20.16 -0.74 21.68
CA GLU A 90 -19.26 -1.87 21.39
C GLU A 90 -19.33 -2.35 19.94
N GLN A 91 -19.85 -1.50 19.03
CA GLN A 91 -19.97 -1.83 17.62
C GLN A 91 -18.69 -1.54 16.87
N TYR A 92 -18.36 -2.45 15.92
CA TYR A 92 -17.26 -2.28 15.00
C TYR A 92 -17.77 -1.69 13.69
N TYR A 93 -17.17 -0.60 13.25
CA TYR A 93 -17.48 0.02 11.97
C TYR A 93 -16.31 -0.17 11.00
N ASP A 94 -16.54 -0.88 9.90
CA ASP A 94 -15.61 -0.84 8.77
C ASP A 94 -15.62 0.57 8.17
N VAL A 95 -14.46 1.19 8.17
CA VAL A 95 -14.29 2.57 7.72
C VAL A 95 -14.61 2.74 6.24
N ASN A 96 -14.41 1.69 5.44
CA ASN A 96 -14.66 1.76 3.99
C ASN A 96 -16.14 1.85 3.65
N ASP A 97 -17.00 1.22 4.45
CA ASP A 97 -18.43 1.06 4.16
C ASP A 97 -19.33 1.93 5.05
N ASN A 98 -18.75 2.66 6.02
CA ASN A 98 -19.53 3.40 7.02
C ASN A 98 -19.10 4.87 7.14
N ALA A 99 -19.99 5.79 6.80
CA ALA A 99 -19.72 7.24 6.90
C ALA A 99 -19.42 7.71 8.33
N HIS A 100 -20.04 7.09 9.34
CA HIS A 100 -19.78 7.39 10.75
C HIS A 100 -18.38 6.93 11.15
N GLY A 101 -17.97 5.70 10.77
CA GLY A 101 -16.61 5.20 11.00
C GLY A 101 -15.55 6.08 10.32
N LEU A 102 -15.83 6.56 9.11
CA LEU A 102 -14.93 7.48 8.42
C LEU A 102 -14.79 8.84 9.13
N ASP A 103 -15.87 9.37 9.68
CA ASP A 103 -15.83 10.62 10.45
C ASP A 103 -15.01 10.46 11.75
N GLN A 104 -15.19 9.35 12.46
CA GLN A 104 -14.40 9.01 13.64
C GLN A 104 -12.91 8.85 13.29
N LEU A 105 -12.58 8.16 12.20
CA LEU A 105 -11.21 8.00 11.71
C LEU A 105 -10.55 9.37 11.44
N ARG A 106 -11.29 10.29 10.81
CA ARG A 106 -10.82 11.66 10.56
C ARG A 106 -10.51 12.41 11.84
N LYS A 107 -11.38 12.29 12.85
CA LYS A 107 -11.18 12.93 14.16
C LYS A 107 -10.02 12.33 14.94
N ALA A 108 -9.76 11.04 14.79
CA ALA A 108 -8.63 10.36 15.41
C ALA A 108 -7.29 10.66 14.75
N THR A 109 -7.29 11.03 13.47
CA THR A 109 -6.05 11.22 12.70
C THR A 109 -5.37 12.54 13.04
N ILE A 110 -4.12 12.48 13.44
CA ILE A 110 -3.26 13.62 13.71
C ILE A 110 -1.98 13.54 12.88
N VAL A 111 -1.37 14.69 12.63
CA VAL A 111 -0.03 14.78 12.03
C VAL A 111 0.89 15.43 13.05
N THR A 112 1.88 14.67 13.49
CA THR A 112 2.89 15.09 14.48
C THR A 112 4.22 15.42 13.79
N SER A 113 5.22 15.80 14.55
CA SER A 113 6.60 15.93 14.05
C SER A 113 7.19 14.59 13.58
N SER A 114 6.70 13.46 14.11
CA SER A 114 7.11 12.12 13.72
C SER A 114 6.18 11.47 12.68
N GLY A 115 5.34 12.24 12.00
CA GLY A 115 4.47 11.79 10.92
C GLY A 115 3.02 11.61 11.31
N PHE A 116 2.33 10.79 10.54
CA PHE A 116 0.93 10.46 10.78
C PHE A 116 0.77 9.52 11.97
N LYS A 117 -0.23 9.80 12.80
CA LYS A 117 -0.55 8.99 13.97
C LYS A 117 -2.03 9.09 14.31
N PHE A 118 -2.57 8.05 14.96
CA PHE A 118 -3.91 8.10 15.57
C PHE A 118 -3.82 8.56 17.02
N ASP A 119 -4.76 9.42 17.41
CA ASP A 119 -4.95 9.81 18.80
C ASP A 119 -5.87 8.80 19.50
N LYS A 120 -5.28 7.84 20.20
CA LYS A 120 -5.99 6.78 20.94
C LYS A 120 -6.98 7.32 21.98
N LYS A 121 -6.80 8.58 22.43
CA LYS A 121 -7.71 9.20 23.41
C LYS A 121 -9.00 9.72 22.79
N LYS A 122 -8.99 9.95 21.46
CA LYS A 122 -10.17 10.42 20.75
C LYS A 122 -11.04 9.25 20.32
N PHE A 123 -10.47 8.34 19.54
CA PHE A 123 -11.19 7.15 19.04
C PHE A 123 -10.22 6.00 18.85
N PRO A 124 -10.53 4.79 19.31
CA PRO A 124 -9.71 3.62 19.10
C PRO A 124 -9.83 3.16 17.64
N VAL A 125 -8.70 3.16 16.93
CA VAL A 125 -8.59 2.64 15.55
C VAL A 125 -7.86 1.31 15.59
N ASN A 126 -8.49 0.26 15.12
CA ASN A 126 -7.90 -1.06 14.99
C ASN A 126 -7.58 -1.34 13.52
N LEU A 127 -6.57 -2.16 13.26
CA LEU A 127 -6.11 -2.51 11.92
C LEU A 127 -5.96 -4.02 11.79
N LEU A 128 -6.60 -4.59 10.76
CA LEU A 128 -6.29 -5.93 10.28
C LEU A 128 -5.36 -5.81 9.08
N VAL A 129 -4.22 -6.49 9.12
CA VAL A 129 -3.27 -6.61 8.02
C VAL A 129 -3.26 -8.05 7.55
N CYS A 130 -3.57 -8.28 6.29
CA CYS A 130 -3.47 -9.59 5.67
C CYS A 130 -2.40 -9.57 4.58
N ILE A 131 -1.44 -10.49 4.66
CA ILE A 131 -0.35 -10.66 3.71
C ILE A 131 -0.49 -12.05 3.10
N THR A 132 -0.48 -12.16 1.78
CA THR A 132 -0.52 -13.48 1.14
C THR A 132 0.81 -14.21 1.31
N LEU A 133 0.77 -15.54 1.49
CA LEU A 133 1.98 -16.37 1.61
C LEU A 133 2.92 -16.16 0.42
N GLY A 134 2.39 -15.93 -0.78
CA GLY A 134 3.17 -15.70 -1.99
C GLY A 134 4.14 -14.52 -1.92
N CYS A 135 3.93 -13.57 -1.01
CA CYS A 135 4.87 -12.47 -0.78
C CYS A 135 6.23 -12.98 -0.28
N ILE A 136 6.24 -13.88 0.69
CA ILE A 136 7.47 -14.37 1.35
C ILE A 136 7.74 -15.85 1.04
N PHE A 137 6.69 -16.68 1.05
CA PHE A 137 6.78 -18.13 0.92
C PHE A 137 6.18 -18.54 -0.42
N ARG A 138 7.03 -18.83 -1.41
CA ARG A 138 6.55 -19.28 -2.71
C ARG A 138 6.42 -20.78 -2.78
N PRO A 139 5.35 -21.29 -3.43
CA PRO A 139 5.30 -22.69 -3.82
C PRO A 139 6.53 -23.08 -4.66
N LYS A 140 7.00 -24.30 -4.52
CA LYS A 140 8.19 -24.79 -5.26
C LYS A 140 8.09 -24.62 -6.77
N ASN A 141 6.87 -24.66 -7.31
CA ASN A 141 6.59 -24.56 -8.73
C ASN A 141 6.27 -23.13 -9.21
N ALA A 142 6.27 -22.13 -8.32
CA ALA A 142 5.97 -20.76 -8.70
C ALA A 142 7.12 -20.13 -9.47
N THR A 143 6.81 -19.63 -10.66
CA THR A 143 7.77 -18.90 -11.51
C THR A 143 7.66 -17.40 -11.27
N GLY A 144 8.78 -16.72 -11.19
CA GLY A 144 8.84 -15.26 -11.06
C GLY A 144 9.49 -14.80 -9.74
N PRO A 145 9.80 -13.51 -9.60
CA PRO A 145 10.49 -12.98 -8.43
C PRO A 145 9.56 -12.94 -7.20
N LYS A 146 10.08 -13.30 -6.03
CA LYS A 146 9.41 -13.08 -4.74
C LYS A 146 9.75 -11.69 -4.18
N ALA A 147 8.95 -11.19 -3.27
CA ALA A 147 9.28 -9.98 -2.54
C ALA A 147 10.51 -10.21 -1.62
N THR A 148 11.31 -9.18 -1.44
CA THR A 148 12.31 -9.11 -0.36
C THR A 148 11.63 -8.63 0.92
N ILE A 149 12.27 -8.78 2.07
CA ILE A 149 11.71 -8.28 3.33
C ILE A 149 11.53 -6.75 3.33
N PRO A 150 12.50 -5.93 2.88
CA PRO A 150 12.27 -4.49 2.75
C PRO A 150 11.10 -4.13 1.82
N GLU A 151 10.92 -4.86 0.71
CA GLU A 151 9.75 -4.67 -0.17
C GLU A 151 8.43 -5.01 0.53
N LEU A 152 8.43 -6.01 1.40
CA LEU A 152 7.26 -6.36 2.19
C LEU A 152 6.90 -5.25 3.18
N VAL A 153 7.90 -4.66 3.84
CA VAL A 153 7.70 -3.50 4.73
C VAL A 153 7.21 -2.29 3.93
N ALA A 154 7.73 -2.06 2.72
CA ALA A 154 7.24 -1.02 1.83
C ALA A 154 5.75 -1.18 1.50
N VAL A 155 5.32 -2.41 1.20
CA VAL A 155 3.89 -2.73 0.95
C VAL A 155 3.07 -2.55 2.22
N LEU A 156 3.55 -3.00 3.37
CA LEU A 156 2.90 -2.78 4.65
C LEU A 156 2.67 -1.28 4.92
N LEU A 157 3.68 -0.44 4.67
CA LEU A 157 3.55 1.01 4.77
C LEU A 157 2.55 1.59 3.77
N HIS A 158 2.54 1.09 2.53
CA HIS A 158 1.56 1.47 1.52
C HIS A 158 0.14 1.16 2.00
N GLU A 159 -0.10 -0.05 2.50
CA GLU A 159 -1.39 -0.48 3.00
C GLU A 159 -1.83 0.32 4.25
N ILE A 160 -0.93 0.56 5.21
CA ILE A 160 -1.19 1.45 6.35
C ILE A 160 -1.51 2.87 5.85
N GLY A 161 -0.82 3.32 4.82
CA GLY A 161 -1.05 4.60 4.15
C GLY A 161 -2.49 4.77 3.65
N HIS A 162 -3.16 3.69 3.21
CA HIS A 162 -4.57 3.74 2.83
C HIS A 162 -5.46 4.21 3.99
N THR A 163 -5.21 3.76 5.22
CA THR A 163 -5.99 4.20 6.38
C THR A 163 -5.87 5.71 6.61
N PHE A 164 -4.65 6.26 6.51
CA PHE A 164 -4.44 7.71 6.63
C PHE A 164 -4.96 8.48 5.42
N SER A 165 -4.88 7.90 4.23
CA SER A 165 -5.45 8.48 3.00
C SER A 165 -6.97 8.61 3.08
N LEU A 166 -7.65 7.55 3.54
CA LEU A 166 -9.09 7.56 3.77
C LEU A 166 -9.51 8.67 4.74
N SER A 167 -8.77 8.84 5.83
CA SER A 167 -9.03 9.91 6.80
C SER A 167 -8.87 11.32 6.18
N THR A 168 -7.93 11.47 5.26
CA THR A 168 -7.56 12.78 4.68
C THR A 168 -8.43 13.16 3.49
N PHE A 169 -8.72 12.21 2.60
CA PHE A 169 -9.40 12.44 1.33
C PHE A 169 -10.78 11.80 1.26
N GLY A 170 -11.08 10.84 2.12
CA GLY A 170 -12.29 10.04 2.09
C GLY A 170 -12.21 8.83 1.18
N SER A 171 -13.36 8.16 1.03
CA SER A 171 -13.55 7.00 0.16
C SER A 171 -14.30 7.41 -1.11
N GLY A 172 -14.23 6.55 -2.12
CA GLY A 172 -14.98 6.70 -3.38
C GLY A 172 -14.09 6.75 -4.62
N ALA A 173 -14.68 6.45 -5.76
CA ALA A 173 -13.96 6.32 -7.03
C ALA A 173 -13.27 7.62 -7.46
N ASN A 174 -13.86 8.78 -7.12
CA ASN A 174 -13.31 10.10 -7.48
C ASN A 174 -12.04 10.50 -6.72
N VAL A 175 -11.66 9.76 -5.68
CA VAL A 175 -10.44 9.98 -4.89
C VAL A 175 -9.47 8.78 -4.90
N ALA A 176 -9.84 7.67 -5.54
CA ALA A 176 -9.06 6.44 -5.53
C ALA A 176 -7.61 6.65 -5.97
N ARG A 177 -7.39 7.36 -7.09
CA ARG A 177 -6.03 7.66 -7.56
C ARG A 177 -5.27 8.64 -6.66
N THR A 178 -5.97 9.53 -5.97
CA THR A 178 -5.35 10.41 -4.96
C THR A 178 -4.91 9.59 -3.77
N ASN A 179 -5.72 8.61 -3.36
CA ASN A 179 -5.40 7.68 -2.28
C ASN A 179 -4.16 6.84 -2.66
N GLU A 180 -4.12 6.23 -3.84
CA GLU A 180 -2.94 5.48 -4.33
C GLU A 180 -1.66 6.34 -4.37
N LYS A 181 -1.78 7.57 -4.85
CA LYS A 181 -0.67 8.51 -4.88
C LYS A 181 -0.17 8.87 -3.48
N PHE A 182 -1.08 9.05 -2.54
CA PHE A 182 -0.74 9.31 -1.15
C PHE A 182 -0.05 8.10 -0.51
N THR A 183 -0.56 6.89 -0.73
CA THR A 183 -0.02 5.66 -0.13
C THR A 183 1.36 5.31 -0.66
N ASP A 184 1.61 5.50 -1.95
CA ASP A 184 2.95 5.37 -2.53
C ASP A 184 3.93 6.35 -1.89
N ASN A 185 3.50 7.60 -1.69
CA ASN A 185 4.31 8.60 -1.03
C ASN A 185 4.46 8.31 0.46
N PHE A 186 3.47 7.70 1.10
CA PHE A 186 3.56 7.31 2.51
C PHE A 186 4.74 6.34 2.73
N ALA A 187 4.89 5.31 1.89
CA ALA A 187 6.07 4.45 1.94
C ALA A 187 7.38 5.23 1.68
N ALA A 188 7.38 6.15 0.71
CA ALA A 188 8.54 7.00 0.41
C ALA A 188 8.94 7.93 1.56
N MET A 189 7.98 8.48 2.31
CA MET A 189 8.23 9.33 3.49
C MET A 189 9.01 8.60 4.58
N TYR A 190 8.90 7.28 4.64
CA TYR A 190 9.67 6.44 5.55
C TYR A 190 10.91 5.80 4.92
N GLY A 191 11.29 6.22 3.70
CA GLY A 191 12.52 5.83 3.03
C GLY A 191 12.43 4.60 2.13
N TYR A 192 11.23 4.06 1.87
CA TYR A 192 10.97 2.82 1.12
C TYR A 192 10.51 3.04 -0.33
N SER A 193 10.94 4.14 -0.94
CA SER A 193 10.54 4.50 -2.32
C SER A 193 11.05 3.52 -3.38
N GLU A 194 12.28 3.01 -3.23
CA GLU A 194 12.84 2.04 -4.17
C GLU A 194 12.18 0.67 -4.02
N GLU A 195 11.93 0.27 -2.78
CA GLU A 195 11.34 -1.01 -2.43
C GLU A 195 9.90 -1.11 -2.94
N ILE A 196 9.09 -0.07 -2.78
CA ILE A 196 7.71 -0.08 -3.27
C ILE A 196 7.66 -0.14 -4.80
N ILE A 197 8.54 0.59 -5.50
CA ILE A 197 8.66 0.53 -6.96
C ILE A 197 9.11 -0.86 -7.42
N SER A 198 10.10 -1.43 -6.74
CA SER A 198 10.61 -2.78 -7.03
C SER A 198 9.53 -3.83 -6.82
N PHE A 199 8.75 -3.74 -5.74
CA PHE A 199 7.63 -4.62 -5.48
C PHE A 199 6.59 -4.57 -6.59
N PHE A 200 6.12 -3.38 -6.97
CA PHE A 200 5.14 -3.24 -8.05
C PHE A 200 5.67 -3.72 -9.41
N ASN A 201 6.97 -3.57 -9.67
CA ASN A 201 7.57 -4.14 -10.86
C ASN A 201 7.55 -5.68 -10.85
N LYS A 202 7.83 -6.30 -9.71
CA LYS A 202 7.72 -7.76 -9.53
C LYS A 202 6.28 -8.24 -9.68
N LEU A 203 5.35 -7.50 -9.13
CA LEU A 203 3.92 -7.74 -9.29
C LEU A 203 3.53 -7.70 -10.78
N ARG A 204 3.93 -6.66 -11.49
CA ARG A 204 3.71 -6.52 -12.94
C ARG A 204 4.28 -7.70 -13.74
N ILE A 205 5.51 -8.14 -13.45
CA ILE A 205 6.14 -9.27 -14.13
C ILE A 205 5.35 -10.56 -13.88
N ASN A 206 4.89 -10.78 -12.67
CA ASN A 206 4.11 -11.96 -12.33
C ASN A 206 2.76 -11.98 -13.07
N TYR A 207 2.05 -10.85 -13.10
CA TYR A 207 0.79 -10.73 -13.83
C TYR A 207 0.98 -10.74 -15.36
N GLY A 208 2.05 -10.17 -15.87
CA GLY A 208 2.39 -10.23 -17.30
C GLY A 208 2.61 -11.65 -17.81
N LYS A 209 3.21 -12.52 -17.00
CA LYS A 209 3.35 -13.95 -17.32
C LYS A 209 2.02 -14.70 -17.32
N ILE A 210 1.13 -14.40 -16.37
CA ILE A 210 -0.24 -14.93 -16.35
C ILE A 210 -0.98 -14.45 -17.60
N GLY A 211 -0.86 -13.18 -18.00
CA GLY A 211 -1.45 -12.63 -19.22
C GLY A 211 -0.94 -13.30 -20.50
N SER A 212 0.29 -13.78 -20.55
CA SER A 212 0.83 -14.52 -21.70
C SER A 212 0.25 -15.95 -21.79
N ILE A 213 0.02 -16.59 -20.65
CA ILE A 213 -0.66 -17.91 -20.58
C ILE A 213 -2.13 -17.78 -21.01
N VAL A 214 -2.77 -16.67 -20.65
CA VAL A 214 -4.18 -16.38 -20.97
C VAL A 214 -4.43 -16.14 -22.46
N LYS A 215 -3.41 -15.80 -23.26
CA LYS A 215 -3.55 -15.65 -24.71
C LYS A 215 -3.98 -16.93 -25.43
N ASP A 216 -3.60 -18.08 -24.88
CA ASP A 216 -3.83 -19.39 -25.50
C ASP A 216 -5.05 -20.14 -24.94
N ILE A 217 -5.76 -19.56 -23.96
CA ILE A 217 -6.93 -20.17 -23.31
C ILE A 217 -8.17 -19.32 -23.63
N PRO A 218 -9.23 -19.89 -24.23
CA PRO A 218 -10.51 -19.19 -24.37
C PRO A 218 -11.04 -18.71 -23.03
N VAL A 219 -11.53 -17.47 -22.98
CA VAL A 219 -11.94 -16.77 -21.75
C VAL A 219 -12.87 -17.60 -20.84
N ALA A 220 -13.68 -18.48 -21.40
CA ALA A 220 -14.56 -19.40 -20.66
C ALA A 220 -13.80 -20.43 -19.81
N ASN A 221 -12.60 -20.85 -20.20
CA ASN A 221 -11.80 -21.85 -19.49
C ASN A 221 -10.95 -21.25 -18.37
N ILE A 222 -10.69 -19.93 -18.41
CA ILE A 222 -9.95 -19.21 -17.36
C ILE A 222 -10.79 -19.12 -16.09
N VAL A 223 -12.08 -18.91 -16.23
CA VAL A 223 -13.05 -18.82 -15.10
C VAL A 223 -13.20 -20.16 -14.38
N LEU A 224 -12.98 -21.27 -15.07
CA LEU A 224 -13.19 -22.62 -14.55
C LEU A 224 -11.91 -23.35 -14.09
N GLY A 225 -10.73 -22.95 -14.59
CA GLY A 225 -9.47 -23.67 -14.35
C GLY A 225 -8.52 -23.05 -13.32
N LEU A 226 -8.61 -21.74 -13.11
CA LEU A 226 -7.90 -21.03 -12.06
C LEU A 226 -8.87 -20.84 -10.90
N GLY A 227 -8.62 -21.45 -9.76
CA GLY A 227 -9.52 -21.43 -8.61
C GLY A 227 -10.04 -20.02 -8.31
N LYS A 228 -11.25 -19.92 -7.78
CA LYS A 228 -12.02 -18.67 -7.51
C LYS A 228 -11.22 -17.48 -7.01
N ILE A 229 -10.13 -17.73 -6.29
CA ILE A 229 -9.28 -16.70 -5.63
C ILE A 229 -8.39 -15.96 -6.64
N THR A 230 -7.85 -16.66 -7.63
CA THR A 230 -7.01 -16.05 -8.68
C THR A 230 -7.84 -15.21 -9.65
N ALA A 231 -9.07 -15.64 -9.92
CA ALA A 231 -10.01 -14.90 -10.76
C ALA A 231 -10.50 -13.62 -10.06
N ASP A 232 -10.80 -13.66 -8.77
CA ASP A 232 -11.22 -12.48 -8.01
C ASP A 232 -10.09 -11.46 -7.82
N GLY A 233 -8.86 -11.93 -7.55
CA GLY A 233 -7.70 -11.04 -7.46
C GLY A 233 -7.37 -10.40 -8.82
N LEU A 234 -7.35 -11.19 -9.90
CA LEU A 234 -7.22 -10.70 -11.27
C LEU A 234 -8.41 -9.80 -11.67
N PHE A 235 -9.63 -10.19 -11.30
CA PHE A 235 -10.84 -9.45 -11.62
C PHE A 235 -10.89 -8.10 -10.93
N ARG A 236 -10.45 -7.97 -9.66
CA ARG A 236 -10.34 -6.70 -8.95
C ARG A 236 -9.26 -5.80 -9.53
N LEU A 237 -8.09 -6.36 -9.86
CA LEU A 237 -7.01 -5.62 -10.54
C LEU A 237 -7.39 -5.16 -11.95
N PHE A 238 -8.23 -5.93 -12.67
CA PHE A 238 -8.63 -5.61 -14.03
C PHE A 238 -9.97 -4.85 -14.11
N ASN A 239 -10.86 -4.97 -13.13
CA ASN A 239 -12.13 -4.26 -13.12
C ASN A 239 -12.02 -2.83 -12.59
N ASN A 240 -10.91 -2.46 -11.95
CA ASN A 240 -10.71 -1.09 -11.51
C ASN A 240 -9.34 -0.54 -11.93
N PRO A 241 -9.07 -0.43 -13.27
CA PRO A 241 -7.84 0.16 -13.80
C PRO A 241 -7.66 1.62 -13.37
N ASP A 242 -8.71 2.25 -12.89
CA ASP A 242 -8.71 3.62 -12.44
C ASP A 242 -8.23 3.74 -10.98
N GLU A 243 -8.35 2.70 -10.16
CA GLU A 243 -7.80 2.65 -8.81
C GLU A 243 -6.28 2.42 -8.81
N HIS A 244 -5.79 1.61 -9.73
CA HIS A 244 -4.35 1.29 -9.79
C HIS A 244 -3.71 1.77 -11.09
N PRO A 245 -3.18 3.01 -11.11
CA PRO A 245 -2.49 3.55 -12.28
C PRO A 245 -1.33 2.66 -12.74
N ALA A 246 -1.01 2.69 -14.04
CA ALA A 246 0.15 1.99 -14.58
C ALA A 246 1.43 2.33 -13.81
N LEU A 247 2.33 1.36 -13.62
CA LEU A 247 3.55 1.51 -12.81
C LEU A 247 4.36 2.77 -13.17
N VAL A 248 4.56 3.05 -14.45
CA VAL A 248 5.27 4.27 -14.90
C VAL A 248 4.55 5.53 -14.43
N THR A 249 3.22 5.54 -14.42
CA THR A 249 2.42 6.66 -13.92
C THR A 249 2.59 6.84 -12.42
N ARG A 250 2.57 5.75 -11.64
CA ARG A 250 2.81 5.77 -10.19
C ARG A 250 4.20 6.32 -9.88
N VAL A 251 5.23 5.85 -10.57
CA VAL A 251 6.61 6.34 -10.38
C VAL A 251 6.74 7.82 -10.73
N ARG A 252 6.08 8.28 -11.81
CA ARG A 252 6.05 9.73 -12.15
C ARG A 252 5.34 10.55 -11.08
N TYR A 253 4.27 10.04 -10.47
CA TYR A 253 3.61 10.70 -9.34
C TYR A 253 4.55 10.78 -8.14
N GLN A 254 5.29 9.72 -7.85
CA GLN A 254 6.23 9.68 -6.74
C GLN A 254 7.37 10.71 -6.94
N ILE A 255 7.93 10.82 -8.15
CA ILE A 255 8.91 11.88 -8.47
C ILE A 255 8.33 13.27 -8.19
N LYS A 256 7.13 13.56 -8.70
CA LYS A 256 6.48 14.86 -8.47
C LYS A 256 6.22 15.13 -7.00
N GLN A 257 5.88 14.08 -6.23
CA GLN A 257 5.67 14.22 -4.80
C GLN A 257 6.98 14.52 -4.08
N LEU A 258 8.06 13.77 -4.35
CA LEU A 258 9.37 14.00 -3.78
C LEU A 258 9.93 15.40 -4.14
N GLU A 259 9.71 15.87 -5.38
CA GLU A 259 10.06 17.22 -5.80
C GLU A 259 9.21 18.29 -5.09
N SER A 260 7.96 18.01 -4.79
CA SER A 260 7.10 18.88 -3.99
C SER A 260 7.56 18.92 -2.53
N ASP A 261 7.94 17.76 -1.98
CA ASP A 261 8.45 17.67 -0.62
C ASP A 261 9.71 18.52 -0.43
N LEU A 262 10.65 18.50 -1.40
CA LEU A 262 11.82 19.38 -1.41
C LEU A 262 11.46 20.87 -1.37
N ARG A 263 10.35 21.25 -2.04
CA ARG A 263 9.89 22.66 -2.08
C ARG A 263 9.21 23.10 -0.79
N TYR A 264 8.44 22.23 -0.18
CA TYR A 264 7.65 22.54 1.02
C TYR A 264 8.35 22.20 2.34
N THR A 265 9.57 21.68 2.29
CA THR A 265 10.41 21.42 3.46
C THR A 265 11.53 22.45 3.55
N PRO A 266 11.25 23.71 3.94
CA PRO A 266 12.31 24.69 4.15
C PRO A 266 13.14 24.26 5.36
N ASN A 267 14.43 24.59 5.32
CA ASN A 267 15.41 24.17 6.33
C ASN A 267 15.64 22.66 6.43
N ILE A 268 15.30 21.93 5.36
CA ILE A 268 15.66 20.53 5.23
C ILE A 268 17.19 20.40 5.43
N ASN A 269 17.60 19.51 6.31
CA ASN A 269 19.02 19.29 6.52
C ASN A 269 19.66 18.64 5.29
N ALA A 270 20.98 18.81 5.13
CA ALA A 270 21.69 18.34 3.95
C ALA A 270 21.56 16.84 3.72
N LYS A 271 21.51 16.02 4.79
CA LYS A 271 21.36 14.57 4.71
C LYS A 271 20.00 14.18 4.13
N MET A 272 18.93 14.82 4.56
CA MET A 272 17.58 14.55 4.04
C MET A 272 17.44 15.01 2.60
N LYS A 273 17.99 16.17 2.26
CA LYS A 273 17.99 16.66 0.87
C LYS A 273 18.69 15.66 -0.05
N LEU A 274 19.82 15.11 0.37
CA LEU A 274 20.52 14.07 -0.37
C LEU A 274 19.69 12.80 -0.50
N GLU A 275 19.01 12.38 0.56
CA GLU A 275 18.19 11.17 0.53
C GLU A 275 16.98 11.32 -0.39
N ILE A 276 16.24 12.43 -0.32
CA ILE A 276 15.13 12.70 -1.25
C ILE A 276 15.65 12.75 -2.69
N GLN A 277 16.79 13.38 -2.92
CA GLN A 277 17.40 13.45 -4.25
C GLN A 277 17.82 12.05 -4.75
N ARG A 278 18.35 11.19 -3.85
CA ARG A 278 18.66 9.80 -4.16
C ARG A 278 17.40 9.04 -4.59
N GLN A 279 16.30 9.18 -3.87
CA GLN A 279 15.03 8.56 -4.22
C GLN A 279 14.49 9.07 -5.56
N ILE A 280 14.55 10.37 -5.84
CA ILE A 280 14.17 10.94 -7.15
C ILE A 280 15.00 10.31 -8.27
N ASN A 281 16.31 10.18 -8.07
CA ASN A 281 17.21 9.59 -9.07
C ASN A 281 16.91 8.12 -9.29
N ALA A 282 16.63 7.35 -8.22
CA ALA A 282 16.21 5.96 -8.30
C ALA A 282 14.89 5.79 -9.06
N CYS A 283 13.91 6.66 -8.80
CA CYS A 283 12.65 6.68 -9.55
C CYS A 283 12.87 6.98 -11.04
N LYS A 284 13.73 7.96 -11.38
CA LYS A 284 14.06 8.27 -12.77
C LYS A 284 14.77 7.10 -13.48
N ALA A 285 15.72 6.44 -12.81
CA ALA A 285 16.37 5.25 -13.33
C ALA A 285 15.41 4.09 -13.54
N ALA A 286 14.44 3.91 -12.62
CA ALA A 286 13.40 2.90 -12.77
C ALA A 286 12.52 3.16 -14.01
N ILE A 287 12.11 4.40 -14.28
CA ILE A 287 11.37 4.76 -15.50
C ILE A 287 12.17 4.39 -16.75
N GLN A 288 13.44 4.80 -16.83
CA GLN A 288 14.30 4.48 -17.98
C GLN A 288 14.39 2.97 -18.18
N LYS A 289 14.57 2.20 -17.12
CA LYS A 289 14.60 0.74 -17.18
C LYS A 289 13.27 0.14 -17.64
N PHE A 290 12.13 0.71 -17.25
CA PHE A 290 10.81 0.24 -17.67
C PHE A 290 10.49 0.62 -19.11
N GLU A 291 10.99 1.76 -19.59
CA GLU A 291 10.83 2.21 -20.98
C GLU A 291 11.73 1.45 -21.94
N HIS A 292 12.95 1.08 -21.52
CA HIS A 292 13.91 0.32 -22.34
C HIS A 292 13.62 -1.19 -22.37
N ASN A 293 13.25 -1.76 -21.22
CA ASN A 293 12.73 -3.12 -21.18
C ASN A 293 11.29 -3.08 -21.68
N SER A 294 11.14 -2.78 -22.95
CA SER A 294 9.85 -2.74 -23.62
C SER A 294 9.22 -4.14 -23.75
N ASP A 295 8.98 -4.78 -22.64
CA ASP A 295 7.85 -5.67 -22.46
C ASP A 295 6.56 -4.81 -22.51
N ASN A 296 6.55 -3.93 -23.53
CA ASN A 296 5.39 -3.22 -24.05
C ASN A 296 4.22 -4.18 -24.32
N ASN A 297 4.49 -5.47 -24.34
CA ASN A 297 3.49 -6.50 -24.47
C ASN A 297 2.59 -6.60 -23.25
N SER A 298 3.13 -6.57 -22.02
CA SER A 298 2.28 -6.67 -20.80
C SER A 298 1.40 -5.44 -20.63
N ASP A 299 1.96 -4.23 -20.79
CA ASP A 299 1.16 -2.99 -20.72
C ASP A 299 0.21 -2.86 -21.94
N ARG A 300 0.59 -3.37 -23.14
CA ARG A 300 -0.31 -3.44 -24.30
C ARG A 300 -1.42 -4.46 -24.09
N ILE A 301 -1.14 -5.60 -23.50
CA ILE A 301 -2.12 -6.64 -23.20
C ILE A 301 -3.09 -6.13 -22.12
N ILE A 302 -2.58 -5.51 -21.05
CA ILE A 302 -3.41 -4.90 -20.02
C ILE A 302 -4.28 -3.80 -20.62
N LYS A 303 -3.71 -2.89 -21.41
CA LYS A 303 -4.47 -1.83 -22.10
C LYS A 303 -5.48 -2.37 -23.13
N ALA A 304 -5.14 -3.42 -23.87
CA ALA A 304 -6.06 -4.03 -24.82
C ALA A 304 -7.20 -4.77 -24.11
N TYR A 305 -6.90 -5.44 -23.00
CA TYR A 305 -7.89 -6.09 -22.15
C TYR A 305 -8.80 -5.06 -21.48
N GLN A 306 -8.24 -3.99 -20.95
CA GLN A 306 -8.98 -2.86 -20.39
C GLN A 306 -9.92 -2.21 -21.41
N ARG A 307 -9.47 -1.99 -22.66
CA ARG A 307 -10.32 -1.50 -23.75
C ARG A 307 -11.47 -2.46 -24.08
N ASN A 308 -11.20 -3.75 -24.07
CA ASN A 308 -12.22 -4.76 -24.37
C ASN A 308 -13.27 -4.90 -23.25
N ILE A 309 -12.88 -4.69 -22.00
CA ILE A 309 -13.82 -4.63 -20.87
C ILE A 309 -14.62 -3.34 -20.90
N GLN A 310 -13.96 -2.19 -21.13
CA GLN A 310 -14.62 -0.87 -21.20
C GLN A 310 -15.69 -0.80 -22.28
N THR A 311 -15.52 -1.54 -23.38
CA THR A 311 -16.55 -1.63 -24.43
C THR A 311 -17.75 -2.50 -24.06
N LYS A 312 -17.67 -3.29 -22.98
CA LYS A 312 -18.72 -4.22 -22.54
C LYS A 312 -19.44 -3.78 -21.26
N ILE A 313 -18.92 -2.79 -20.53
CA ILE A 313 -19.53 -2.25 -19.31
C ILE A 313 -20.15 -0.88 -19.64
N PRO A 314 -21.47 -0.71 -19.55
CA PRO A 314 -22.09 0.57 -19.87
C PRO A 314 -21.74 1.66 -18.88
N GLY A 315 -21.22 2.74 -19.41
CA GLY A 315 -21.43 4.13 -18.96
C GLY A 315 -20.85 4.60 -17.63
N GLU A 316 -21.12 3.97 -16.49
CA GLU A 316 -20.82 4.53 -15.18
C GLU A 316 -19.32 4.56 -14.83
N ALA A 317 -18.60 3.46 -15.05
CA ALA A 317 -17.16 3.42 -14.78
C ALA A 317 -16.37 4.36 -15.69
N TYR A 318 -16.82 4.56 -16.94
CA TYR A 318 -16.19 5.46 -17.90
C TYR A 318 -16.44 6.94 -17.59
N ILE A 319 -17.63 7.28 -17.09
CA ILE A 319 -17.99 8.65 -16.69
C ILE A 319 -17.22 9.01 -15.41
N ASN A 320 -17.12 8.11 -14.44
CA ASN A 320 -16.38 8.32 -13.21
C ASN A 320 -14.87 8.53 -13.45
N ALA A 321 -14.27 7.78 -14.38
CA ALA A 321 -12.86 7.95 -14.75
C ALA A 321 -12.54 9.32 -15.38
N LYS A 322 -13.48 9.96 -16.05
CA LYS A 322 -13.30 11.31 -16.64
C LYS A 322 -13.49 12.45 -15.65
N THR A 323 -14.24 12.22 -14.57
CA THR A 323 -14.56 13.25 -13.57
C THR A 323 -13.57 13.27 -12.40
N GLU A 324 -12.64 12.32 -12.33
CA GLU A 324 -11.67 12.22 -11.25
C GLU A 324 -10.68 13.41 -11.25
N GLN A 325 -10.85 14.30 -10.29
CA GLN A 325 -9.90 15.39 -10.04
C GLN A 325 -8.75 14.90 -9.15
N TYR A 326 -7.60 14.67 -9.77
CA TYR A 326 -6.39 14.35 -9.02
C TYR A 326 -5.95 15.49 -8.11
N ALA A 327 -5.71 15.20 -6.84
CA ALA A 327 -4.99 16.14 -6.01
C ALA A 327 -3.54 16.25 -6.51
N SER A 328 -3.08 17.48 -6.75
CA SER A 328 -1.67 17.72 -7.04
C SER A 328 -0.81 17.39 -5.81
N SER A 329 0.47 17.07 -6.02
CA SER A 329 1.41 16.85 -4.92
C SER A 329 1.47 18.03 -3.97
N ASP A 330 1.41 19.26 -4.50
CA ASP A 330 1.37 20.47 -3.70
C ASP A 330 0.10 20.59 -2.86
N LYS A 331 -1.06 20.15 -3.38
CA LYS A 331 -2.32 20.11 -2.61
C LYS A 331 -2.24 19.09 -1.47
N ILE A 332 -1.65 17.92 -1.72
CA ILE A 332 -1.45 16.89 -0.70
C ILE A 332 -0.58 17.46 0.42
N ASN A 333 0.57 18.06 0.10
CA ASN A 333 1.47 18.62 1.09
C ASN A 333 0.86 19.80 1.86
N LYS A 334 0.09 20.65 1.21
CA LYS A 334 -0.66 21.72 1.90
C LYS A 334 -1.67 21.18 2.90
N ASN A 335 -2.35 20.08 2.58
CA ASN A 335 -3.28 19.43 3.51
C ASN A 335 -2.55 18.84 4.73
N ILE A 336 -1.43 18.15 4.51
CA ILE A 336 -0.59 17.62 5.60
C ILE A 336 -0.13 18.75 6.53
N LEU A 337 0.37 19.85 5.97
CA LEU A 337 0.80 21.03 6.73
C LEU A 337 -0.36 21.66 7.52
N LYS A 338 -1.58 21.68 6.96
CA LYS A 338 -2.76 22.18 7.65
C LYS A 338 -3.12 21.28 8.83
N MET A 339 -3.15 19.97 8.65
CA MET A 339 -3.42 19.00 9.72
C MET A 339 -2.45 19.17 10.89
N TYR A 340 -1.18 19.35 10.59
CA TYR A 340 -0.16 19.58 11.62
C TYR A 340 -0.35 20.90 12.37
N LYS A 341 -0.64 21.99 11.67
CA LYS A 341 -0.91 23.27 12.33
C LYS A 341 -2.08 23.15 13.29
N ASN A 342 -3.17 22.50 12.87
CA ASN A 342 -4.32 22.25 13.71
C ASN A 342 -3.91 21.44 14.96
N TYR A 343 -3.14 20.38 14.79
CA TYR A 343 -2.64 19.60 15.93
C TYR A 343 -1.81 20.44 16.91
N LYS A 344 -0.88 21.28 16.40
CA LYS A 344 -0.08 22.18 17.26
C LYS A 344 -0.94 23.21 17.99
N GLU A 345 -2.00 23.71 17.38
CA GLU A 345 -2.92 24.66 18.04
C GLU A 345 -3.75 23.98 19.13
N GLU A 346 -4.26 22.76 18.85
CA GLU A 346 -5.00 21.95 19.84
C GLU A 346 -4.13 21.54 21.03
N SER A 347 -2.86 21.19 20.78
CA SER A 347 -1.91 20.78 21.84
C SER A 347 -1.46 21.91 22.76
N ARG A 348 -1.74 23.18 22.39
CA ARG A 348 -1.43 24.37 23.21
C ARG A 348 -2.60 24.85 24.07
N ARG A 349 -3.79 24.31 23.82
CA ARG A 349 -5.01 24.52 24.62
C ARG A 349 -5.13 23.46 25.71
#